data_64686f58ffddb3d038f8d1432c9223cf
#
_entry.id   64686f58ffddb3d038f8d1432c9223cf
#
_cell.length_a   1.000
_cell.length_b   1.000
_cell.length_c   1.000
_cell.angle_alpha   90.00
_cell.angle_beta   90.00
_cell.angle_gamma   90.00
#
_symmetry.space_group_name_H-M   'P 1'
#
loop_
_entity.id
_entity.type
_entity.pdbx_description
1 polymer ?
#
loop_
_entity_poly.entity_id
_entity_poly.type
_entity_poly.pdbx_seq_one_letter_code
_entity_poly.pdbx_strand_id
1 'polypeptide(L)'
;MTSGQGKVQLLCTIGLVMCLPLAGAPANVSFAQETSVAPLTADQVVQRMVERNEQRAQALESYRGTRIYNLEYHGLANKSATLVVGMTYRRPDEKKFCILSESGSELLQGRVLKRLLEAEVEAMQEEQRRQTAMSPKNYEFRLVTYERTGEQGSYILEVTPRIKNKFLFRGRIWVDGQDFAVARMEGEPAKNPSWWTKRNAIHVTYEKIGEFWLPARNETNTQVRIVGHSLLTIVYRDYEILNRGAMQATATSGSMLGCPGEPAKLSRAQP
;
A
#
# COMPACT_ATOMS: atom_id res chain seq x y z
N MET A 1 -4.31 37.49 69.72
CA MET A 1 -3.48 36.82 70.74
C MET A 1 -2.25 36.33 69.99
N THR A 2 -1.26 37.12 70.01
CA THR A 2 0.08 37.02 70.64
C THR A 2 0.96 36.00 69.87
N SER A 3 1.91 36.53 69.16
CA SER A 3 3.29 36.85 69.58
C SER A 3 4.20 35.63 69.37
N GLY A 4 5.25 35.72 68.68
CA GLY A 4 6.54 36.08 69.16
C GLY A 4 7.64 35.94 68.06
N GLN A 5 8.41 36.96 68.08
CA GLN A 5 9.66 37.24 67.33
C GLN A 5 10.81 36.37 67.86
N GLY A 6 11.78 36.19 67.02
CA GLY A 6 13.11 35.72 67.38
C GLY A 6 14.16 36.11 66.39
N LYS A 7 14.66 37.35 66.51
CA LYS A 7 15.90 37.83 65.92
C LYS A 7 17.10 37.25 66.67
N VAL A 8 18.11 36.77 65.89
CA VAL A 8 19.50 36.81 66.42
C VAL A 8 20.42 37.23 65.28
N GLN A 9 20.98 38.41 65.49
CA GLN A 9 22.12 38.95 64.74
C GLN A 9 23.40 38.39 65.37
N LEU A 10 24.38 38.04 64.62
CA LEU A 10 25.77 38.19 65.08
C LEU A 10 26.73 38.44 63.90
N LEU A 11 27.58 39.37 64.20
CA LEU A 11 28.54 40.10 63.39
C LEU A 11 29.80 39.32 62.96
N CYS A 12 30.42 39.90 61.90
CA CYS A 12 31.85 40.09 61.62
C CYS A 12 32.70 38.88 61.23
N THR A 13 33.29 38.89 60.03
CA THR A 13 34.69 39.36 59.89
C THR A 13 35.07 39.56 58.40
N ILE A 14 35.83 40.63 58.22
CA ILE A 14 36.38 41.11 56.97
C ILE A 14 37.51 40.18 56.48
N GLY A 15 37.42 39.69 55.25
CA GLY A 15 38.52 39.03 54.56
C GLY A 15 38.57 39.50 53.10
N LEU A 16 39.48 40.46 52.85
CA LEU A 16 39.78 40.99 51.52
C LEU A 16 40.52 39.94 50.71
N VAL A 17 39.87 39.33 49.71
CA VAL A 17 40.54 38.51 48.68
C VAL A 17 40.38 39.17 47.35
N MET A 18 41.48 39.50 46.80
CA MET A 18 41.72 40.07 45.48
C MET A 18 41.23 39.09 44.38
N CYS A 19 40.15 39.37 43.74
CA CYS A 19 39.70 38.61 42.55
C CYS A 19 40.25 39.23 41.28
N LEU A 20 41.12 38.48 40.62
CA LEU A 20 41.46 38.70 39.19
C LEU A 20 40.20 38.49 38.35
N PRO A 21 39.96 39.32 37.33
CA PRO A 21 38.92 39.05 36.34
C PRO A 21 39.39 37.96 35.39
N LEU A 22 38.88 36.71 35.49
CA LEU A 22 38.88 35.76 34.41
C LEU A 22 37.91 36.30 33.35
N ALA A 23 38.42 36.70 32.23
CA ALA A 23 37.65 36.98 31.02
C ALA A 23 37.07 35.65 30.51
N GLY A 24 35.83 35.33 30.94
CA GLY A 24 35.03 34.24 30.39
C GLY A 24 34.55 34.63 28.99
N ALA A 25 35.11 34.01 27.95
CA ALA A 25 34.56 34.09 26.61
C ALA A 25 33.10 33.61 26.60
N PRO A 26 32.17 34.34 25.97
CA PRO A 26 30.82 33.82 25.83
C PRO A 26 30.87 32.54 24.97
N ALA A 27 30.50 31.42 25.54
CA ALA A 27 30.25 30.20 24.78
C ALA A 27 29.02 30.49 23.89
N ASN A 28 29.28 30.74 22.60
CA ASN A 28 28.23 30.75 21.60
C ASN A 28 27.62 29.36 21.53
N VAL A 29 26.55 29.18 22.26
CA VAL A 29 25.67 28.02 22.07
C VAL A 29 24.99 28.24 20.72
N SER A 30 25.56 27.67 19.68
CA SER A 30 24.96 27.60 18.35
C SER A 30 23.79 26.64 18.52
N PHE A 31 22.58 27.16 18.72
CA PHE A 31 21.38 26.36 18.50
C PHE A 31 21.39 25.97 17.03
N ALA A 32 21.70 24.70 16.78
CA ALA A 32 21.45 24.10 15.48
C ALA A 32 19.95 24.28 15.23
N GLN A 33 19.62 25.24 14.38
CA GLN A 33 18.28 25.44 13.88
C GLN A 33 17.96 24.18 13.09
N GLU A 34 17.17 23.27 13.69
CA GLU A 34 16.54 22.20 12.93
C GLU A 34 15.79 22.88 11.80
N THR A 35 16.35 22.80 10.62
CA THR A 35 15.69 23.21 9.40
C THR A 35 14.48 22.30 9.25
N SER A 36 13.35 22.71 9.81
CA SER A 36 12.05 22.16 9.54
C SER A 36 11.81 22.33 8.05
N VAL A 37 12.16 21.29 7.28
CA VAL A 37 11.83 21.24 5.86
C VAL A 37 10.31 21.33 5.78
N ALA A 38 9.80 22.42 5.21
CA ALA A 38 8.37 22.60 5.03
C ALA A 38 7.80 21.38 4.31
N PRO A 39 6.67 20.83 4.78
CA PRO A 39 6.06 19.67 4.14
C PRO A 39 5.78 20.00 2.67
N LEU A 40 6.00 19.01 1.79
CA LEU A 40 5.79 19.16 0.35
C LEU A 40 4.34 19.52 0.06
N THR A 41 4.11 20.27 -1.01
CA THR A 41 2.75 20.53 -1.53
C THR A 41 2.13 19.27 -2.13
N ALA A 42 0.81 19.24 -2.31
CA ALA A 42 0.11 18.14 -2.98
C ALA A 42 0.73 17.82 -4.35
N ASP A 43 0.97 18.84 -5.17
CA ASP A 43 1.53 18.69 -6.52
C ASP A 43 2.94 18.09 -6.50
N GLN A 44 3.78 18.52 -5.56
CA GLN A 44 5.14 17.98 -5.40
C GLN A 44 5.12 16.51 -4.97
N VAL A 45 4.23 16.14 -4.04
CA VAL A 45 4.06 14.74 -3.62
C VAL A 45 3.58 13.88 -4.79
N VAL A 46 2.57 14.35 -5.51
CA VAL A 46 1.97 13.62 -6.65
C VAL A 46 2.97 13.48 -7.79
N GLN A 47 3.71 14.53 -8.10
CA GLN A 47 4.77 14.46 -9.13
C GLN A 47 5.79 13.37 -8.79
N ARG A 48 6.35 13.41 -7.58
CA ARG A 48 7.32 12.39 -7.13
C ARG A 48 6.73 11.00 -7.10
N MET A 49 5.47 10.86 -6.65
CA MET A 49 4.75 9.59 -6.65
C MET A 49 4.65 9.00 -8.07
N VAL A 50 4.25 9.79 -9.05
CA VAL A 50 4.12 9.35 -10.44
C VAL A 50 5.49 8.96 -11.01
N GLU A 51 6.50 9.82 -10.88
CA GLU A 51 7.86 9.56 -11.37
C GLU A 51 8.46 8.28 -10.77
N ARG A 52 8.34 8.10 -9.44
CA ARG A 52 8.85 6.91 -8.76
C ARG A 52 8.07 5.65 -9.12
N ASN A 53 6.75 5.75 -9.31
CA ASN A 53 5.94 4.61 -9.76
C ASN A 53 6.30 4.18 -11.19
N GLU A 54 6.55 5.13 -12.09
CA GLU A 54 7.02 4.83 -13.45
C GLU A 54 8.40 4.17 -13.44
N GLN A 55 9.35 4.67 -12.64
CA GLN A 55 10.66 4.06 -12.48
C GLN A 55 10.56 2.62 -11.97
N ARG A 56 9.75 2.37 -10.92
CA ARG A 56 9.53 1.02 -10.39
C ARG A 56 8.85 0.11 -11.39
N ALA A 57 7.87 0.61 -12.14
CA ALA A 57 7.19 -0.17 -13.19
C ALA A 57 8.14 -0.56 -14.33
N GLN A 58 9.09 0.30 -14.67
CA GLN A 58 10.13 0.00 -15.66
C GLN A 58 11.17 -0.98 -15.13
N ALA A 59 11.51 -0.92 -13.86
CA ALA A 59 12.50 -1.81 -13.22
C ALA A 59 11.93 -3.21 -12.93
N LEU A 60 10.61 -3.34 -12.70
CA LEU A 60 9.96 -4.61 -12.41
C LEU A 60 9.75 -5.42 -13.69
N GLU A 61 10.59 -6.42 -13.93
CA GLU A 61 10.46 -7.29 -15.12
C GLU A 61 9.41 -8.38 -14.91
N SER A 62 9.52 -9.13 -13.83
CA SER A 62 8.53 -10.14 -13.48
C SER A 62 8.57 -10.48 -11.98
N TYR A 63 7.46 -11.01 -11.50
CA TYR A 63 7.37 -11.58 -10.15
C TYR A 63 6.32 -12.67 -10.11
N ARG A 64 6.41 -13.53 -9.10
CA ARG A 64 5.39 -14.51 -8.77
C ARG A 64 4.98 -14.37 -7.30
N GLY A 65 3.84 -14.94 -6.97
CA GLY A 65 3.33 -14.94 -5.60
C GLY A 65 2.06 -15.77 -5.46
N THR A 66 1.61 -15.92 -4.25
CA THR A 66 0.38 -16.63 -3.89
C THR A 66 -0.68 -15.61 -3.46
N ARG A 67 -1.92 -15.85 -3.85
CA ARG A 67 -3.07 -15.06 -3.41
C ARG A 67 -4.12 -15.96 -2.82
N ILE A 68 -4.67 -15.55 -1.69
CA ILE A 68 -5.74 -16.24 -0.98
C ILE A 68 -6.95 -15.31 -0.98
N TYR A 69 -7.98 -15.70 -1.70
CA TYR A 69 -9.27 -15.02 -1.75
C TYR A 69 -10.22 -15.68 -0.77
N ASN A 70 -10.69 -14.96 0.22
CA ASN A 70 -11.74 -15.37 1.12
C ASN A 70 -12.96 -14.48 0.87
N LEU A 71 -14.07 -15.09 0.49
CA LEU A 71 -15.34 -14.42 0.27
C LEU A 71 -16.37 -14.95 1.25
N GLU A 72 -16.92 -14.07 2.05
CA GLU A 72 -18.02 -14.33 2.95
C GLU A 72 -19.24 -13.54 2.50
N TYR A 73 -20.38 -14.18 2.44
CA TYR A 73 -21.66 -13.56 2.17
C TYR A 73 -22.61 -13.83 3.34
N HIS A 74 -23.15 -12.76 3.90
CA HIS A 74 -24.12 -12.80 4.99
C HIS A 74 -25.45 -12.20 4.50
N GLY A 75 -26.48 -13.05 4.42
CA GLY A 75 -27.81 -12.67 3.90
C GLY A 75 -28.87 -13.69 4.31
N LEU A 76 -29.81 -14.00 3.41
CA LEU A 76 -30.83 -15.02 3.66
C LEU A 76 -30.23 -16.41 3.95
N ALA A 77 -29.05 -16.70 3.38
CA ALA A 77 -28.22 -17.84 3.69
C ALA A 77 -26.76 -17.42 3.72
N ASN A 78 -26.06 -17.73 4.81
CA ASN A 78 -24.63 -17.46 4.91
C ASN A 78 -23.86 -18.43 4.01
N LYS A 79 -22.95 -17.90 3.20
CA LYS A 79 -22.10 -18.67 2.29
C LYS A 79 -20.69 -18.15 2.35
N SER A 80 -19.73 -19.03 2.23
CA SER A 80 -18.31 -18.67 2.12
C SER A 80 -17.66 -19.46 1.01
N ALA A 81 -16.59 -18.92 0.45
CA ALA A 81 -15.73 -19.60 -0.49
C ALA A 81 -14.29 -19.10 -0.33
N THR A 82 -13.35 -20.00 -0.48
CA THR A 82 -11.92 -19.70 -0.51
C THR A 82 -11.35 -20.17 -1.83
N LEU A 83 -10.49 -19.35 -2.44
CA LEU A 83 -9.76 -19.65 -3.64
C LEU A 83 -8.29 -19.31 -3.41
N VAL A 84 -7.40 -20.28 -3.58
CA VAL A 84 -5.96 -20.08 -3.53
C VAL A 84 -5.40 -20.16 -4.93
N VAL A 85 -4.67 -19.14 -5.35
CA VAL A 85 -4.10 -19.08 -6.69
C VAL A 85 -2.60 -18.72 -6.64
N GLY A 86 -1.81 -19.38 -7.45
CA GLY A 86 -0.50 -18.93 -7.85
C GLY A 86 -0.66 -17.85 -8.93
N MET A 87 0.13 -16.79 -8.84
CA MET A 87 0.10 -15.70 -9.78
C MET A 87 1.51 -15.42 -10.31
N THR A 88 1.63 -15.21 -11.61
CA THR A 88 2.85 -14.74 -12.26
C THR A 88 2.54 -13.48 -13.04
N TYR A 89 3.37 -12.46 -12.84
CA TYR A 89 3.39 -11.23 -13.63
C TYR A 89 4.64 -11.17 -14.46
N ARG A 90 4.52 -10.76 -15.72
CA ARG A 90 5.63 -10.40 -16.60
C ARG A 90 5.28 -9.11 -17.34
N ARG A 91 6.19 -8.16 -17.30
CA ARG A 91 6.07 -6.91 -18.03
C ARG A 91 5.97 -7.16 -19.55
N PRO A 92 5.17 -6.37 -20.30
CA PRO A 92 4.47 -5.17 -19.84
C PRO A 92 3.09 -5.43 -19.25
N ASP A 93 2.40 -6.51 -19.58
CA ASP A 93 0.96 -6.70 -19.35
C ASP A 93 0.54 -8.16 -19.16
N GLU A 94 1.48 -9.08 -19.10
CA GLU A 94 1.16 -10.50 -18.93
C GLU A 94 0.91 -10.81 -17.44
N LYS A 95 -0.29 -11.27 -17.12
CA LYS A 95 -0.63 -11.80 -15.79
C LYS A 95 -1.32 -13.15 -15.96
N LYS A 96 -0.77 -14.15 -15.30
CA LYS A 96 -1.30 -15.53 -15.33
C LYS A 96 -1.68 -15.95 -13.93
N PHE A 97 -2.80 -16.67 -13.85
CA PHE A 97 -3.30 -17.26 -12.62
C PHE A 97 -3.39 -18.76 -12.75
N CYS A 98 -3.00 -19.46 -11.69
CA CYS A 98 -3.13 -20.90 -11.53
C CYS A 98 -3.91 -21.20 -10.27
N ILE A 99 -5.06 -21.86 -10.38
CA ILE A 99 -5.86 -22.25 -9.24
C ILE A 99 -5.16 -23.41 -8.55
N LEU A 100 -4.75 -23.21 -7.29
CA LEU A 100 -4.07 -24.21 -6.46
C LEU A 100 -5.07 -24.99 -5.60
N SER A 101 -6.09 -24.30 -5.08
CA SER A 101 -7.17 -24.96 -4.35
C SER A 101 -8.44 -24.10 -4.34
N GLU A 102 -9.58 -24.77 -4.24
CA GLU A 102 -10.91 -24.17 -4.11
C GLU A 102 -11.66 -24.87 -2.98
N SER A 103 -12.41 -24.10 -2.17
CA SER A 103 -13.27 -24.67 -1.14
C SER A 103 -14.48 -23.78 -0.87
N GLY A 104 -15.54 -24.37 -0.28
CA GLY A 104 -16.79 -23.67 0.04
C GLY A 104 -17.78 -23.62 -1.12
N SER A 105 -18.57 -22.57 -1.21
CA SER A 105 -19.70 -22.45 -2.16
C SER A 105 -19.26 -22.38 -3.62
N GLU A 106 -19.61 -23.37 -4.43
CA GLU A 106 -19.33 -23.40 -5.88
C GLU A 106 -19.92 -22.18 -6.62
N LEU A 107 -21.09 -21.70 -6.17
CA LEU A 107 -21.72 -20.52 -6.74
C LEU A 107 -20.84 -19.27 -6.56
N LEU A 108 -20.24 -19.08 -5.36
CA LEU A 108 -19.35 -17.97 -5.09
C LEU A 108 -18.03 -18.11 -5.82
N GLN A 109 -17.47 -19.32 -5.92
CA GLN A 109 -16.26 -19.60 -6.68
C GLN A 109 -16.45 -19.27 -8.16
N GLY A 110 -17.45 -19.82 -8.81
CA GLY A 110 -17.68 -19.65 -10.25
C GLY A 110 -18.16 -18.25 -10.63
N ARG A 111 -19.14 -17.69 -9.90
CA ARG A 111 -19.76 -16.41 -10.30
C ARG A 111 -19.08 -15.17 -9.77
N VAL A 112 -18.26 -15.28 -8.72
CA VAL A 112 -17.62 -14.14 -8.12
C VAL A 112 -16.10 -14.25 -8.25
N LEU A 113 -15.47 -15.27 -7.63
CA LEU A 113 -14.02 -15.31 -7.53
C LEU A 113 -13.34 -15.48 -8.89
N LYS A 114 -13.83 -16.37 -9.76
CA LYS A 114 -13.27 -16.53 -11.11
C LYS A 114 -13.42 -15.28 -11.96
N ARG A 115 -14.55 -14.57 -11.84
CA ARG A 115 -14.75 -13.28 -12.54
C ARG A 115 -13.85 -12.16 -12.03
N LEU A 116 -13.42 -12.18 -10.76
CA LEU A 116 -12.43 -11.24 -10.26
C LEU A 116 -11.07 -11.46 -10.94
N LEU A 117 -10.67 -12.73 -11.14
CA LEU A 117 -9.43 -13.03 -11.87
C LEU A 117 -9.51 -12.55 -13.33
N GLU A 118 -10.63 -12.79 -14.00
CA GLU A 118 -10.87 -12.31 -15.37
C GLU A 118 -10.80 -10.78 -15.45
N ALA A 119 -11.44 -10.07 -14.50
CA ALA A 119 -11.41 -8.61 -14.44
C ALA A 119 -9.99 -8.05 -14.19
N GLU A 120 -9.15 -8.76 -13.45
CA GLU A 120 -7.76 -8.37 -13.25
C GLU A 120 -6.94 -8.50 -14.54
N VAL A 121 -7.19 -9.54 -15.35
CA VAL A 121 -6.56 -9.68 -16.67
C VAL A 121 -7.04 -8.56 -17.60
N GLU A 122 -8.35 -8.26 -17.63
CA GLU A 122 -8.91 -7.13 -18.38
C GLU A 122 -8.23 -5.81 -18.00
N ALA A 123 -8.02 -5.58 -16.69
CA ALA A 123 -7.38 -4.36 -16.19
C ALA A 123 -5.90 -4.20 -16.61
N MET A 124 -5.25 -5.27 -17.05
CA MET A 124 -3.86 -5.23 -17.53
C MET A 124 -3.71 -4.68 -18.95
N GLN A 125 -4.80 -4.57 -19.71
CA GLN A 125 -4.76 -3.98 -21.04
C GLN A 125 -4.20 -2.56 -21.00
N GLU A 126 -3.32 -2.21 -21.92
CA GLU A 126 -2.59 -0.93 -21.90
C GLU A 126 -3.51 0.29 -21.82
N GLU A 127 -4.57 0.29 -22.63
CA GLU A 127 -5.55 1.37 -22.61
C GLU A 127 -6.23 1.50 -21.24
N GLN A 128 -6.64 0.37 -20.65
CA GLN A 128 -7.26 0.34 -19.33
C GLN A 128 -6.30 0.84 -18.24
N ARG A 129 -5.04 0.41 -18.30
CA ARG A 129 -3.98 0.88 -17.37
C ARG A 129 -3.77 2.38 -17.48
N ARG A 130 -3.72 2.95 -18.70
CA ARG A 130 -3.57 4.40 -18.90
C ARG A 130 -4.75 5.18 -18.34
N GLN A 131 -5.97 4.68 -18.54
CA GLN A 131 -7.21 5.33 -18.07
C GLN A 131 -7.40 5.23 -16.55
N THR A 132 -6.72 4.31 -15.87
CA THR A 132 -6.87 4.07 -14.44
C THR A 132 -5.63 4.42 -13.61
N ALA A 133 -4.53 4.78 -14.28
CA ALA A 133 -3.28 5.19 -13.59
C ALA A 133 -3.54 6.29 -12.56
N MET A 134 -2.94 6.15 -11.37
CA MET A 134 -3.01 7.13 -10.28
C MET A 134 -2.15 8.35 -10.62
N SER A 135 -2.68 9.22 -11.46
CA SER A 135 -1.99 10.40 -11.98
C SER A 135 -2.92 11.61 -12.11
N PRO A 136 -2.39 12.84 -12.22
CA PRO A 136 -3.20 14.07 -12.41
C PRO A 136 -4.10 14.04 -13.66
N LYS A 137 -3.79 13.20 -14.64
CA LYS A 137 -4.63 13.02 -15.81
C LYS A 137 -5.99 12.41 -15.46
N ASN A 138 -6.00 11.46 -14.54
CA ASN A 138 -7.19 10.69 -14.19
C ASN A 138 -7.83 11.14 -12.87
N TYR A 139 -7.08 11.82 -12.00
CA TYR A 139 -7.50 12.19 -10.65
C TYR A 139 -7.19 13.64 -10.30
N GLU A 140 -7.97 14.17 -9.39
CA GLU A 140 -7.66 15.35 -8.59
C GLU A 140 -7.14 14.90 -7.23
N PHE A 141 -6.08 15.58 -6.76
CA PHE A 141 -5.41 15.27 -5.50
C PHE A 141 -5.48 16.48 -4.57
N ARG A 142 -5.79 16.24 -3.32
CA ARG A 142 -5.76 17.24 -2.26
C ARG A 142 -4.97 16.70 -1.07
N LEU A 143 -3.92 17.41 -0.66
CA LEU A 143 -3.19 17.05 0.55
C LEU A 143 -4.07 17.31 1.77
N VAL A 144 -4.28 16.27 2.58
CA VAL A 144 -5.03 16.35 3.84
C VAL A 144 -4.06 16.68 4.97
N THR A 145 -2.99 15.90 5.10
CA THR A 145 -1.97 16.09 6.15
C THR A 145 -0.71 15.29 5.84
N TYR A 146 0.33 15.54 6.61
CA TYR A 146 1.50 14.68 6.71
C TYR A 146 1.52 14.08 8.13
N GLU A 147 1.46 12.76 8.22
CA GLU A 147 1.55 12.02 9.48
C GLU A 147 2.95 11.43 9.63
N ARG A 148 3.54 11.61 10.80
CA ARG A 148 4.84 11.04 11.14
C ARG A 148 4.68 9.98 12.22
N THR A 149 5.19 8.78 11.95
CA THR A 149 5.20 7.67 12.90
C THR A 149 6.64 7.23 13.09
N GLY A 150 7.28 7.70 14.16
CA GLY A 150 8.72 7.51 14.38
C GLY A 150 9.56 8.20 13.31
N GLU A 151 10.47 7.45 12.67
CA GLU A 151 11.31 7.94 11.58
C GLU A 151 10.61 7.94 10.22
N GLN A 152 9.47 7.24 10.10
CA GLN A 152 8.70 7.16 8.87
C GLN A 152 7.58 8.19 8.87
N GLY A 153 7.26 8.67 7.69
CA GLY A 153 6.15 9.60 7.51
C GLY A 153 5.35 9.26 6.25
N SER A 154 4.09 9.66 6.25
CA SER A 154 3.19 9.45 5.12
C SER A 154 2.44 10.72 4.80
N TYR A 155 2.37 11.07 3.51
CA TYR A 155 1.47 12.09 3.00
C TYR A 155 0.09 11.48 2.78
N ILE A 156 -0.93 12.04 3.39
CA ILE A 156 -2.32 11.61 3.18
C ILE A 156 -2.94 12.51 2.13
N LEU A 157 -3.28 11.91 1.01
CA LEU A 157 -3.96 12.59 -0.09
C LEU A 157 -5.39 12.09 -0.21
N GLU A 158 -6.33 13.01 -0.34
CA GLU A 158 -7.66 12.72 -0.84
C GLU A 158 -7.61 12.69 -2.37
N VAL A 159 -8.21 11.66 -2.96
CA VAL A 159 -8.21 11.44 -4.41
C VAL A 159 -9.64 11.38 -4.92
N THR A 160 -9.91 12.14 -5.99
CA THR A 160 -11.20 12.19 -6.66
C THR A 160 -10.99 11.93 -8.14
N PRO A 161 -11.60 10.88 -8.71
CA PRO A 161 -11.45 10.59 -10.14
C PRO A 161 -12.19 11.63 -10.98
N ARG A 162 -11.57 12.03 -12.11
CA ARG A 162 -12.13 13.00 -13.05
C ARG A 162 -13.31 12.46 -13.85
N ILE A 163 -13.40 11.14 -13.99
CA ILE A 163 -14.49 10.45 -14.67
C ILE A 163 -15.05 9.32 -13.82
N LYS A 164 -16.29 8.92 -14.08
CA LYS A 164 -16.94 7.78 -13.42
C LYS A 164 -16.60 6.48 -14.16
N ASN A 165 -15.70 5.67 -13.60
CA ASN A 165 -15.32 4.37 -14.13
C ASN A 165 -15.28 3.34 -12.97
N LYS A 166 -15.66 2.08 -13.25
CA LYS A 166 -15.68 0.99 -12.25
C LYS A 166 -14.28 0.64 -11.70
N PHE A 167 -13.22 0.96 -12.46
CA PHE A 167 -11.83 0.71 -12.10
C PHE A 167 -11.14 1.92 -11.45
N LEU A 168 -11.80 3.08 -11.40
CA LEU A 168 -11.29 4.23 -10.69
C LEU A 168 -11.77 4.21 -9.24
N PHE A 169 -10.96 4.79 -8.39
CA PHE A 169 -11.13 4.83 -6.94
C PHE A 169 -11.39 6.26 -6.46
N ARG A 170 -12.19 6.41 -5.41
CA ARG A 170 -12.40 7.67 -4.71
C ARG A 170 -12.17 7.46 -3.22
N GLY A 171 -11.35 8.28 -2.58
CA GLY A 171 -11.06 8.13 -1.15
C GLY A 171 -9.76 8.77 -0.73
N ARG A 172 -9.01 8.08 0.12
CA ARG A 172 -7.71 8.53 0.62
C ARG A 172 -6.63 7.54 0.28
N ILE A 173 -5.44 8.07 0.02
CA ILE A 173 -4.22 7.29 -0.14
C ILE A 173 -3.16 7.81 0.83
N TRP A 174 -2.37 6.90 1.36
CA TRP A 174 -1.17 7.18 2.15
C TRP A 174 0.03 6.93 1.28
N VAL A 175 0.77 8.00 1.04
CA VAL A 175 2.00 7.96 0.22
C VAL A 175 3.19 7.99 1.16
N ASP A 176 4.03 6.97 1.10
CA ASP A 176 5.26 6.87 1.88
C ASP A 176 6.17 8.08 1.64
N GLY A 177 6.67 8.67 2.71
CA GLY A 177 7.42 9.93 2.65
C GLY A 177 8.85 9.80 2.09
N GLN A 178 9.39 8.60 2.03
CA GLN A 178 10.73 8.32 1.50
C GLN A 178 10.68 7.81 0.06
N ASP A 179 9.86 6.78 -0.17
CA ASP A 179 9.76 6.09 -1.46
C ASP A 179 8.75 6.74 -2.42
N PHE A 180 7.88 7.61 -1.92
CA PHE A 180 6.75 8.16 -2.68
C PHE A 180 5.91 7.07 -3.36
N ALA A 181 5.71 5.95 -2.65
CA ALA A 181 4.85 4.86 -3.05
C ALA A 181 3.53 4.92 -2.29
N VAL A 182 2.45 4.45 -2.90
CA VAL A 182 1.20 4.26 -2.18
C VAL A 182 1.37 3.06 -1.23
N ALA A 183 1.30 3.32 0.08
CA ALA A 183 1.40 2.29 1.12
C ALA A 183 0.02 1.78 1.58
N ARG A 184 -1.03 2.60 1.42
CA ARG A 184 -2.40 2.27 1.82
C ARG A 184 -3.40 3.07 0.98
N MET A 185 -4.58 2.46 0.77
CA MET A 185 -5.72 3.10 0.12
C MET A 185 -7.00 2.77 0.88
N GLU A 186 -7.88 3.76 1.06
CA GLU A 186 -9.20 3.59 1.67
C GLU A 186 -10.25 4.41 0.93
N GLY A 187 -11.34 3.77 0.56
CA GLY A 187 -12.43 4.48 -0.14
C GLY A 187 -13.41 3.55 -0.84
N GLU A 188 -13.84 3.96 -2.01
CA GLU A 188 -14.85 3.25 -2.78
C GLU A 188 -14.57 3.38 -4.29
N PRO A 189 -15.08 2.48 -5.15
CA PRO A 189 -14.98 2.64 -6.58
C PRO A 189 -15.77 3.89 -7.05
N ALA A 190 -15.25 4.60 -8.04
CA ALA A 190 -15.90 5.80 -8.59
C ALA A 190 -17.27 5.52 -9.22
N LYS A 191 -17.49 4.27 -9.61
CA LYS A 191 -18.75 3.72 -10.09
C LYS A 191 -18.96 2.34 -9.51
N ASN A 192 -20.15 2.10 -8.95
CA ASN A 192 -20.47 0.75 -8.47
C ASN A 192 -20.30 -0.27 -9.60
N PRO A 193 -19.61 -1.40 -9.34
CA PRO A 193 -19.34 -2.41 -10.35
C PRO A 193 -20.60 -3.13 -10.82
N SER A 194 -21.69 -3.10 -10.03
CA SER A 194 -22.96 -3.73 -10.32
C SER A 194 -24.13 -2.91 -9.78
N TRP A 195 -25.28 -2.98 -10.45
CA TRP A 195 -26.51 -2.34 -9.99
C TRP A 195 -27.07 -2.95 -8.68
N TRP A 196 -26.68 -4.19 -8.36
CA TRP A 196 -27.00 -4.84 -7.08
C TRP A 196 -26.24 -4.25 -5.90
N THR A 197 -25.11 -3.61 -6.16
CA THR A 197 -24.25 -3.04 -5.14
C THR A 197 -24.80 -1.69 -4.69
N LYS A 198 -25.06 -1.56 -3.38
CA LYS A 198 -25.43 -0.29 -2.76
C LYS A 198 -24.19 0.53 -2.41
N ARG A 199 -23.21 -0.10 -1.80
CA ARG A 199 -21.98 0.52 -1.36
C ARG A 199 -20.84 -0.51 -1.34
N ASN A 200 -19.64 -0.07 -1.73
CA ASN A 200 -18.39 -0.83 -1.57
C ASN A 200 -17.41 0.02 -0.75
N ALA A 201 -16.93 -0.51 0.36
CA ALA A 201 -15.78 0.05 1.05
C ALA A 201 -14.56 -0.81 0.74
N ILE A 202 -13.51 -0.16 0.26
CA ILE A 202 -12.26 -0.81 -0.14
C ILE A 202 -11.15 -0.33 0.80
N HIS A 203 -10.36 -1.27 1.29
CA HIS A 203 -9.15 -1.04 2.06
C HIS A 203 -8.02 -1.89 1.49
N VAL A 204 -6.97 -1.25 1.00
CA VAL A 204 -5.79 -1.95 0.45
C VAL A 204 -4.55 -1.48 1.19
N THR A 205 -3.71 -2.44 1.59
CA THR A 205 -2.37 -2.18 2.11
C THR A 205 -1.33 -2.75 1.17
N TYR A 206 -0.20 -2.09 1.11
CA TYR A 206 0.96 -2.49 0.32
C TYR A 206 2.14 -2.72 1.24
N GLU A 207 3.04 -3.59 0.83
CA GLU A 207 4.31 -3.84 1.51
C GLU A 207 5.49 -3.66 0.56
N LYS A 208 6.64 -3.32 1.13
CA LYS A 208 7.88 -3.14 0.37
C LYS A 208 8.62 -4.47 0.26
N ILE A 209 8.74 -4.99 -0.96
CA ILE A 209 9.49 -6.19 -1.31
C ILE A 209 10.71 -5.77 -2.14
N GLY A 210 11.88 -5.72 -1.51
CA GLY A 210 13.05 -5.12 -2.14
C GLY A 210 12.81 -3.63 -2.44
N GLU A 211 12.84 -3.25 -3.71
CA GLU A 211 12.59 -1.86 -4.16
C GLU A 211 11.13 -1.62 -4.59
N PHE A 212 10.29 -2.67 -4.58
CA PHE A 212 8.94 -2.63 -5.11
C PHE A 212 7.89 -2.60 -4.00
N TRP A 213 6.83 -1.84 -4.22
CA TRP A 213 5.65 -1.81 -3.36
C TRP A 213 4.56 -2.66 -4.00
N LEU A 214 4.25 -3.79 -3.37
CA LEU A 214 3.28 -4.76 -3.86
C LEU A 214 2.11 -4.89 -2.88
N PRO A 215 0.89 -5.25 -3.34
CA PRO A 215 -0.24 -5.44 -2.45
C PRO A 215 0.05 -6.49 -1.38
N ALA A 216 -0.28 -6.21 -0.11
CA ALA A 216 -0.19 -7.16 1.00
C ALA A 216 -1.57 -7.70 1.36
N ARG A 217 -2.58 -6.83 1.37
CA ARG A 217 -3.95 -7.18 1.73
C ARG A 217 -4.95 -6.25 1.03
N ASN A 218 -6.05 -6.81 0.58
CA ASN A 218 -7.20 -6.08 0.08
C ASN A 218 -8.45 -6.58 0.80
N GLU A 219 -9.21 -5.67 1.37
CA GLU A 219 -10.50 -5.94 1.98
C GLU A 219 -11.57 -5.10 1.29
N THR A 220 -12.63 -5.75 0.83
CA THR A 220 -13.77 -5.09 0.21
C THR A 220 -15.05 -5.51 0.91
N ASN A 221 -15.69 -4.55 1.58
CA ASN A 221 -16.99 -4.74 2.20
C ASN A 221 -18.07 -4.19 1.26
N THR A 222 -18.96 -5.08 0.80
CA THR A 222 -20.02 -4.75 -0.16
C THR A 222 -21.38 -4.88 0.50
N GLN A 223 -22.16 -3.81 0.50
CA GLN A 223 -23.59 -3.85 0.83
C GLN A 223 -24.42 -4.12 -0.43
N VAL A 224 -25.26 -5.15 -0.37
CA VAL A 224 -26.14 -5.54 -1.47
C VAL A 224 -27.53 -4.90 -1.30
N ARG A 225 -28.16 -4.46 -2.40
CA ARG A 225 -29.42 -3.68 -2.36
C ARG A 225 -30.60 -4.43 -1.79
N ILE A 226 -30.68 -5.75 -2.01
CA ILE A 226 -31.87 -6.54 -1.65
C ILE A 226 -31.72 -7.06 -0.22
N VAL A 227 -30.76 -7.91 0.05
CA VAL A 227 -30.48 -8.46 1.39
C VAL A 227 -29.03 -8.85 1.50
N GLY A 228 -28.36 -8.38 2.56
CA GLY A 228 -27.06 -8.87 2.98
C GLY A 228 -25.87 -8.00 2.65
N HIS A 229 -24.74 -8.48 3.07
CA HIS A 229 -23.42 -7.89 2.80
C HIS A 229 -22.42 -9.01 2.50
N SER A 230 -21.36 -8.66 1.78
CA SER A 230 -20.24 -9.58 1.57
C SER A 230 -18.93 -8.92 1.98
N LEU A 231 -18.05 -9.73 2.54
CA LEU A 231 -16.67 -9.37 2.82
C LEU A 231 -15.76 -10.21 1.92
N LEU A 232 -15.04 -9.55 1.04
CA LEU A 232 -13.96 -10.14 0.27
C LEU A 232 -12.64 -9.72 0.89
N THR A 233 -11.83 -10.70 1.29
CA THR A 233 -10.45 -10.49 1.72
C THR A 233 -9.51 -11.19 0.75
N ILE A 234 -8.52 -10.47 0.23
CA ILE A 234 -7.44 -11.01 -0.58
C ILE A 234 -6.14 -10.82 0.20
N VAL A 235 -5.47 -11.91 0.53
CA VAL A 235 -4.15 -11.89 1.16
C VAL A 235 -3.12 -12.27 0.12
N TYR A 236 -2.07 -11.50 0.01
CA TYR A 236 -0.98 -11.68 -0.94
C TYR A 236 0.25 -12.16 -0.16
N ARG A 237 0.92 -13.21 -0.66
CA ARG A 237 2.05 -13.86 0.03
C ARG A 237 3.09 -14.39 -0.96
N ASP A 238 4.22 -14.79 -0.43
CA ASP A 238 5.27 -15.54 -1.11
C ASP A 238 5.76 -14.83 -2.37
N TYR A 239 5.92 -13.50 -2.28
CA TYR A 239 6.42 -12.72 -3.38
C TYR A 239 7.88 -13.06 -3.68
N GLU A 240 8.16 -13.35 -4.94
CA GLU A 240 9.49 -13.57 -5.47
C GLU A 240 9.68 -12.70 -6.73
N ILE A 241 10.63 -11.77 -6.65
CA ILE A 241 10.98 -10.90 -7.77
C ILE A 241 11.94 -11.65 -8.69
N LEU A 242 11.58 -11.75 -9.97
CA LEU A 242 12.30 -12.51 -10.99
C LEU A 242 12.87 -11.56 -12.05
N ASN A 243 13.91 -10.80 -11.68
CA ASN A 243 14.61 -9.94 -12.64
C ASN A 243 15.71 -10.73 -13.37
N ARG A 244 16.12 -10.33 -14.57
CA ARG A 244 17.05 -11.07 -15.44
C ARG A 244 18.33 -11.56 -14.77
N GLY A 245 18.84 -10.81 -13.77
CA GLY A 245 20.01 -11.24 -13.01
C GLY A 245 19.78 -12.47 -12.11
N ALA A 246 18.55 -12.68 -11.62
CA ALA A 246 18.17 -13.83 -10.78
C ALA A 246 17.83 -15.08 -11.61
N MET A 247 17.37 -14.91 -12.86
CA MET A 247 17.06 -16.06 -13.73
C MET A 247 18.26 -16.91 -14.12
N GLN A 248 19.48 -16.34 -14.14
CA GLN A 248 20.70 -17.11 -14.42
C GLN A 248 21.15 -17.97 -13.24
N ALA A 249 20.80 -17.57 -12.00
CA ALA A 249 21.14 -18.33 -10.79
C ALA A 249 20.15 -19.46 -10.49
N THR A 250 18.89 -19.36 -10.93
CA THR A 250 17.84 -20.36 -10.65
C THR A 250 17.65 -21.40 -11.77
N ALA A 251 18.27 -21.22 -12.92
CA ALA A 251 18.23 -22.21 -14.02
C ALA A 251 18.95 -23.54 -13.65
N THR A 252 19.71 -23.57 -12.57
CA THR A 252 20.41 -24.79 -12.08
C THR A 252 19.66 -25.50 -10.94
N SER A 253 18.58 -24.95 -10.41
CA SER A 253 17.81 -25.58 -9.33
C SER A 253 16.33 -25.59 -9.68
N GLY A 254 15.89 -26.73 -10.10
CA GLY A 254 14.62 -27.25 -10.47
C GLY A 254 13.34 -26.52 -10.13
N SER A 255 12.41 -26.75 -11.03
CA SER A 255 10.96 -26.55 -10.92
C SER A 255 10.47 -25.11 -11.18
N MET A 256 10.32 -24.80 -12.47
CA MET A 256 9.20 -23.98 -12.87
C MET A 256 7.93 -24.59 -12.25
N LEU A 257 7.28 -23.89 -11.33
CA LEU A 257 5.92 -24.20 -10.93
C LEU A 257 5.00 -23.91 -12.13
N GLY A 258 4.99 -24.86 -13.08
CA GLY A 258 3.83 -25.04 -13.94
C GLY A 258 2.66 -25.35 -13.03
N CYS A 259 1.45 -24.87 -13.38
CA CYS A 259 0.27 -25.29 -12.68
C CYS A 259 0.26 -26.83 -12.58
N PRO A 260 0.09 -27.44 -11.40
CA PRO A 260 -0.11 -28.88 -11.32
C PRO A 260 -1.38 -29.20 -12.13
N GLY A 261 -1.22 -29.80 -13.32
CA GLY A 261 -2.35 -30.18 -14.16
C GLY A 261 -2.37 -29.70 -15.61
N GLU A 262 -1.40 -28.91 -16.07
CA GLU A 262 -1.28 -28.71 -17.50
C GLU A 262 -0.71 -29.98 -18.13
N PRO A 263 -1.49 -30.72 -18.96
CA PRO A 263 -0.98 -31.95 -19.59
C PRO A 263 0.19 -31.53 -20.50
N ALA A 264 1.33 -32.15 -20.26
CA ALA A 264 2.46 -32.03 -21.16
C ALA A 264 1.93 -32.26 -22.58
N LYS A 265 2.03 -31.24 -23.44
CA LYS A 265 1.77 -31.42 -24.89
C LYS A 265 2.74 -32.49 -25.35
N LEU A 266 2.24 -33.72 -25.44
CA LEU A 266 2.90 -34.79 -26.17
C LEU A 266 3.17 -34.26 -27.56
N SER A 267 4.44 -33.99 -27.85
CA SER A 267 4.98 -33.80 -29.18
C SER A 267 4.52 -35.00 -30.04
N ARG A 268 3.51 -34.77 -30.88
CA ARG A 268 3.19 -35.72 -31.96
C ARG A 268 4.41 -35.77 -32.85
N ALA A 269 5.20 -36.83 -32.70
CA ALA A 269 6.07 -37.29 -33.76
C ALA A 269 5.15 -37.67 -34.93
N GLN A 270 5.28 -36.98 -36.06
CA GLN A 270 4.70 -37.38 -37.34
C GLN A 270 5.55 -38.48 -37.94
N PRO A 271 4.94 -39.45 -38.63
CA PRO A 271 5.61 -40.54 -39.33
C PRO A 271 6.44 -40.08 -40.50
#